data_231a30da3d74cb609f6a09f3ff50161a
#
_entry.id   231a30da3d74cb609f6a09f3ff50161a
#
_cell.length_a   1.000
_cell.length_b   1.000
_cell.length_c   1.000
_cell.angle_alpha   90.00
_cell.angle_beta   90.00
_cell.angle_gamma   90.00
#
_symmetry.space_group_name_H-M   'P 1'
#
loop_
_entity.id
_entity.type
_entity.pdbx_description
1 polymer ?
#
loop_
_entity_poly.entity_id
_entity_poly.type
_entity_poly.pdbx_seq_one_letter_code
_entity_poly.pdbx_strand_id
1 'polypeptide(L)'
;MALRDDYECVAVEIDGEGIAWVTFNRPEKRNAMNPTLHYEMEEILMHLETDPAAKVIVLTGAGNAWSAGMDLKEYFRETDNDPDAQYRSFIAHRHWGWDNLAMSRKPTIAMVNGYCFGGAFMSLCNCDIVI
;
A
#
# COMPACT_ATOMS: atom_id res chain seq x y z
N MET A 1 -11.79 -1.65 -14.76
CA MET A 1 -11.23 -0.37 -14.30
C MET A 1 -9.73 -0.43 -14.50
N ALA A 2 -9.16 0.58 -15.14
CA ALA A 2 -7.72 0.64 -15.38
C ALA A 2 -7.01 1.31 -14.19
N LEU A 3 -5.73 1.01 -13.99
CA LEU A 3 -4.89 1.76 -13.06
C LEU A 3 -4.80 3.22 -13.52
N ARG A 4 -4.86 4.13 -12.57
CA ARG A 4 -4.68 5.56 -12.84
C ARG A 4 -3.19 5.89 -12.97
N ASP A 5 -2.87 6.99 -13.60
CA ASP A 5 -1.51 7.52 -13.75
C ASP A 5 -1.23 8.71 -12.80
N ASP A 6 -2.23 9.08 -11.99
CA ASP A 6 -2.22 10.28 -11.12
C ASP A 6 -2.23 9.97 -9.61
N TYR A 7 -1.78 8.78 -9.21
CA TYR A 7 -1.64 8.46 -7.77
C TYR A 7 -0.65 9.38 -7.10
N GLU A 8 -1.00 9.88 -5.92
CA GLU A 8 -0.18 10.85 -5.18
C GLU A 8 0.83 10.18 -4.24
N CYS A 9 0.42 9.09 -3.63
CA CYS A 9 1.17 8.45 -2.53
C CYS A 9 1.75 7.09 -2.89
N VAL A 10 1.37 6.53 -4.04
CA VAL A 10 1.81 5.22 -4.49
C VAL A 10 2.19 5.29 -5.96
N ALA A 11 3.31 4.68 -6.32
CA ALA A 11 3.66 4.44 -7.72
C ALA A 11 3.39 2.97 -8.04
N VAL A 12 2.81 2.69 -9.20
CA VAL A 12 2.53 1.32 -9.64
C VAL A 12 2.92 1.13 -11.09
N GLU A 13 3.58 0.02 -11.35
CA GLU A 13 4.02 -0.37 -12.69
C GLU A 13 3.95 -1.90 -12.82
N ILE A 14 3.48 -2.40 -13.95
CA ILE A 14 3.55 -3.82 -14.31
C ILE A 14 4.59 -3.95 -15.42
N ASP A 15 5.67 -4.66 -15.15
CA ASP A 15 6.75 -4.84 -16.11
C ASP A 15 6.45 -5.94 -17.14
N GLY A 16 7.37 -6.10 -18.11
CA GLY A 16 7.23 -7.09 -19.19
C GLY A 16 7.26 -8.54 -18.72
N GLU A 17 7.72 -8.82 -17.51
CA GLU A 17 7.75 -10.15 -16.91
C GLU A 17 6.47 -10.48 -16.13
N GLY A 18 5.63 -9.48 -15.88
CA GLY A 18 4.40 -9.61 -15.12
C GLY A 18 4.59 -9.32 -13.63
N ILE A 19 5.66 -8.65 -13.25
CA ILE A 19 5.85 -8.20 -11.88
C ILE A 19 5.16 -6.84 -11.72
N ALA A 20 4.20 -6.78 -10.81
CA ALA A 20 3.56 -5.53 -10.42
C ALA A 20 4.36 -4.89 -9.28
N TRP A 21 5.08 -3.84 -9.60
CA TRP A 21 5.85 -3.05 -8.64
C TRP A 21 4.94 -2.01 -8.02
N VAL A 22 4.64 -2.16 -6.75
CA VAL A 22 3.83 -1.23 -5.97
C VAL A 22 4.75 -0.54 -4.96
N THR A 23 5.00 0.73 -5.18
CA THR A 23 5.99 1.49 -4.41
C THR A 23 5.30 2.55 -3.56
N PHE A 24 5.44 2.47 -2.24
CA PHE A 24 5.05 3.58 -1.36
C PHE A 24 5.90 4.79 -1.72
N ASN A 25 5.28 5.89 -2.11
CA ASN A 25 5.96 7.03 -2.73
C ASN A 25 5.72 8.34 -1.99
N ARG A 26 6.06 8.34 -0.71
CA ARG A 26 6.13 9.52 0.16
C ARG A 26 7.50 9.56 0.87
N PRO A 27 8.62 9.56 0.11
CA PRO A 27 9.96 9.40 0.71
C PRO A 27 10.31 10.50 1.70
N GLU A 28 9.80 11.72 1.51
CA GLU A 28 9.97 12.86 2.43
C GLU A 28 9.31 12.66 3.79
N LYS A 29 8.36 11.72 3.89
CA LYS A 29 7.68 11.30 5.11
C LYS A 29 8.06 9.87 5.51
N ARG A 30 9.14 9.32 4.96
CA ARG A 30 9.53 7.91 5.14
C ARG A 30 8.39 6.93 4.86
N ASN A 31 7.60 7.27 3.86
CA ASN A 31 6.44 6.48 3.42
C ASN A 31 5.41 6.22 4.52
N ALA A 32 5.24 7.19 5.42
CA ALA A 32 4.18 7.15 6.42
C ALA A 32 2.81 7.12 5.73
N MET A 33 1.90 6.32 6.27
CA MET A 33 0.60 5.99 5.67
C MET A 33 -0.46 7.00 6.11
N ASN A 34 -0.88 7.87 5.19
CA ASN A 34 -2.01 8.77 5.37
C ASN A 34 -3.28 8.15 4.76
N PRO A 35 -4.47 8.75 4.97
CA PRO A 35 -5.71 8.23 4.37
C PRO A 35 -5.65 8.10 2.85
N THR A 36 -5.05 9.05 2.15
CA THR A 36 -4.90 9.00 0.68
C THR A 36 -4.13 7.75 0.26
N LEU A 37 -3.01 7.44 0.91
CA LEU A 37 -2.26 6.22 0.63
C LEU A 37 -3.12 4.96 0.82
N HIS A 38 -3.94 4.92 1.87
CA HIS A 38 -4.81 3.76 2.11
C HIS A 38 -5.83 3.56 1.00
N TYR A 39 -6.45 4.65 0.51
CA TYR A 39 -7.42 4.54 -0.59
C TYR A 39 -6.76 4.13 -1.90
N GLU A 40 -5.59 4.69 -2.19
CA GLU A 40 -4.83 4.32 -3.39
C GLU A 40 -4.38 2.85 -3.36
N MET A 41 -3.85 2.38 -2.23
CA MET A 41 -3.44 0.99 -2.07
C MET A 41 -4.62 0.02 -2.21
N GLU A 42 -5.77 0.34 -1.63
CA GLU A 42 -6.98 -0.48 -1.78
C GLU A 42 -7.37 -0.61 -3.25
N GLU A 43 -7.44 0.52 -3.96
CA GLU A 43 -7.77 0.54 -5.39
C GLU A 43 -6.77 -0.27 -6.23
N ILE A 44 -5.49 -0.03 -6.01
CA ILE A 44 -4.41 -0.69 -6.75
C ILE A 44 -4.43 -2.21 -6.54
N LEU A 45 -4.47 -2.67 -5.30
CA LEU A 45 -4.43 -4.11 -5.02
C LEU A 45 -5.68 -4.83 -5.51
N MET A 46 -6.85 -4.20 -5.43
CA MET A 46 -8.07 -4.77 -6.01
C MET A 46 -7.96 -4.91 -7.52
N HIS A 47 -7.39 -3.91 -8.20
CA HIS A 47 -7.16 -4.00 -9.64
C HIS A 47 -6.17 -5.11 -9.99
N LEU A 48 -5.01 -5.15 -9.32
CA LEU A 48 -3.95 -6.12 -9.60
C LEU A 48 -4.38 -7.56 -9.39
N GLU A 49 -5.32 -7.81 -8.48
CA GLU A 49 -5.83 -9.16 -8.21
C GLU A 49 -6.49 -9.79 -9.44
N THR A 50 -7.11 -8.99 -10.28
CA THR A 50 -7.82 -9.47 -11.47
C THR A 50 -7.14 -9.10 -12.79
N ASP A 51 -6.07 -8.32 -12.77
CA ASP A 51 -5.35 -7.93 -13.99
C ASP A 51 -4.47 -9.10 -14.47
N PRO A 52 -4.72 -9.66 -15.66
CA PRO A 52 -3.94 -10.79 -16.17
C PRO A 52 -2.48 -10.44 -16.46
N ALA A 53 -2.13 -9.16 -16.61
CA ALA A 53 -0.77 -8.71 -16.82
C ALA A 53 0.08 -8.85 -15.55
N ALA A 54 -0.53 -8.76 -14.37
CA ALA A 54 0.16 -8.91 -13.09
C ALA A 54 0.17 -10.37 -12.64
N LYS A 55 1.34 -10.97 -12.53
CA LYS A 55 1.54 -12.34 -12.07
C LYS A 55 2.02 -12.42 -10.63
N VAL A 56 2.82 -11.44 -10.21
CA VAL A 56 3.39 -11.31 -8.86
C VAL A 56 3.26 -9.86 -8.42
N ILE A 57 2.96 -9.64 -7.16
CA ILE A 57 2.85 -8.30 -6.57
C ILE A 57 4.01 -8.08 -5.62
N VAL A 58 4.79 -7.03 -5.85
CA VAL A 58 5.92 -6.63 -4.99
C VAL A 58 5.60 -5.28 -4.36
N LEU A 59 5.63 -5.23 -3.03
CA LEU A 59 5.50 -4.00 -2.26
C LEU A 59 6.89 -3.53 -1.83
N THR A 60 7.25 -2.31 -2.18
CA THR A 60 8.51 -1.69 -1.76
C THR A 60 8.30 -0.22 -1.41
N GLY A 61 9.33 0.46 -0.94
CA GLY A 61 9.28 1.87 -0.59
C GLY A 61 10.27 2.71 -1.38
N ALA A 62 9.89 3.93 -1.74
CA ALA A 62 10.80 4.90 -2.31
C ALA A 62 11.73 5.46 -1.21
N GLY A 63 13.00 5.69 -1.54
CA GLY A 63 13.97 6.26 -0.62
C GLY A 63 14.53 5.24 0.38
N ASN A 64 14.72 5.66 1.63
CA ASN A 64 15.44 4.90 2.66
C ASN A 64 14.52 4.19 3.67
N ALA A 65 13.24 4.15 3.41
CA ALA A 65 12.26 3.46 4.25
C ALA A 65 11.31 2.61 3.41
N TRP A 66 10.86 1.51 3.96
CA TRP A 66 9.71 0.79 3.43
C TRP A 66 8.44 1.55 3.82
N SER A 67 8.18 1.68 5.11
CA SER A 67 7.16 2.60 5.64
C SER A 67 7.39 2.85 7.14
N ALA A 68 7.23 4.10 7.55
CA ALA A 68 7.28 4.49 8.96
C ALA A 68 5.99 4.18 9.74
N GLY A 69 5.00 3.54 9.09
CA GLY A 69 3.71 3.27 9.70
C GLY A 69 2.71 4.41 9.51
N MET A 70 1.74 4.53 10.41
CA MET A 70 0.68 5.55 10.28
C MET A 70 1.24 6.96 10.37
N ASP A 71 0.84 7.82 9.43
CA ASP A 71 1.07 9.26 9.50
C ASP A 71 0.01 9.89 10.41
N LEU A 72 0.31 9.97 11.69
CA LEU A 72 -0.64 10.45 12.69
C LEU A 72 -1.06 11.90 12.45
N LYS A 73 -0.14 12.74 11.96
CA LYS A 73 -0.42 14.15 11.67
C LYS A 73 -1.41 14.29 10.52
N GLU A 74 -1.12 13.65 9.38
CA GLU A 74 -1.99 13.70 8.19
C GLU A 74 -3.31 12.99 8.42
N TYR A 75 -3.29 11.87 9.15
CA TYR A 75 -4.48 11.13 9.51
C TYR A 75 -5.47 12.04 10.27
N PHE A 76 -5.01 12.69 11.34
CA PHE A 76 -5.87 13.59 12.10
C PHE A 76 -6.28 14.83 11.31
N ARG A 77 -5.38 15.42 10.53
CA ARG A 77 -5.70 16.58 9.71
C ARG A 77 -6.78 16.28 8.68
N GLU A 78 -6.70 15.14 8.01
CA GLU A 78 -7.64 14.75 6.95
C GLU A 78 -8.98 14.23 7.50
N THR A 79 -9.00 13.74 8.73
CA THR A 79 -10.19 13.11 9.32
C THR A 79 -10.69 13.77 10.59
N ASP A 80 -10.11 14.91 10.97
CA ASP A 80 -10.47 15.61 12.20
C ASP A 80 -11.95 16.03 12.18
N ASN A 81 -12.66 15.73 13.27
CA ASN A 81 -14.10 15.96 13.41
C ASN A 81 -15.00 15.24 12.38
N ASP A 82 -14.44 14.25 11.66
CA ASP A 82 -15.22 13.42 10.73
C ASP A 82 -15.05 11.93 11.08
N PRO A 83 -15.90 11.38 11.96
CA PRO A 83 -15.85 9.97 12.35
C PRO A 83 -16.03 9.00 11.17
N ASP A 84 -16.80 9.40 10.15
CA ASP A 84 -17.00 8.55 8.97
C ASP A 84 -15.73 8.50 8.10
N ALA A 85 -15.03 9.61 7.97
CA ALA A 85 -13.74 9.64 7.28
C ALA A 85 -12.70 8.79 8.02
N GLN A 86 -12.65 8.85 9.35
CA GLN A 86 -11.78 8.00 10.17
C GLN A 86 -12.09 6.53 9.94
N TYR A 87 -13.35 6.17 10.00
CA TYR A 87 -13.79 4.78 9.79
C TYR A 87 -13.44 4.28 8.38
N ARG A 88 -13.72 5.07 7.33
CA ARG A 88 -13.39 4.70 5.95
C ARG A 88 -11.90 4.49 5.74
N SER A 89 -11.07 5.36 6.30
CA SER A 89 -9.60 5.24 6.22
C SER A 89 -9.13 3.95 6.93
N PHE A 90 -9.67 3.67 8.10
CA PHE A 90 -9.38 2.44 8.84
C PHE A 90 -9.78 1.18 8.04
N ILE A 91 -10.97 1.19 7.44
CA ILE A 91 -11.45 0.06 6.62
C ILE A 91 -10.57 -0.12 5.38
N ALA A 92 -10.19 0.97 4.69
CA ALA A 92 -9.29 0.88 3.54
C ALA A 92 -7.95 0.26 3.92
N HIS A 93 -7.36 0.68 5.05
CA HIS A 93 -6.11 0.09 5.56
C HIS A 93 -6.26 -1.41 5.84
N ARG A 94 -7.34 -1.81 6.50
CA ARG A 94 -7.62 -3.22 6.75
C ARG A 94 -7.81 -4.02 5.46
N HIS A 95 -8.56 -3.47 4.51
CA HIS A 95 -8.83 -4.16 3.25
C HIS A 95 -7.53 -4.44 2.48
N TRP A 96 -6.71 -3.41 2.23
CA TRP A 96 -5.50 -3.65 1.44
C TRP A 96 -4.40 -4.32 2.26
N GLY A 97 -4.19 -3.90 3.50
CA GLY A 97 -3.05 -4.34 4.32
C GLY A 97 -3.25 -5.71 4.95
N TRP A 98 -4.47 -6.16 5.05
CA TRP A 98 -4.78 -7.49 5.60
C TRP A 98 -5.52 -8.34 4.58
N ASP A 99 -6.78 -8.01 4.31
CA ASP A 99 -7.66 -8.90 3.55
C ASP A 99 -7.13 -9.17 2.13
N ASN A 100 -6.78 -8.14 1.36
CA ASN A 100 -6.32 -8.31 -0.01
C ASN A 100 -5.00 -9.07 -0.08
N LEU A 101 -4.04 -8.75 0.79
CA LEU A 101 -2.75 -9.45 0.80
C LEU A 101 -2.88 -10.90 1.28
N ALA A 102 -3.57 -11.13 2.39
CA ALA A 102 -3.74 -12.47 2.95
C ALA A 102 -4.54 -13.41 2.05
N MET A 103 -5.50 -12.87 1.30
CA MET A 103 -6.39 -13.63 0.43
C MET A 103 -6.00 -13.59 -1.04
N SER A 104 -4.90 -12.95 -1.40
CA SER A 104 -4.46 -12.83 -2.78
C SER A 104 -4.19 -14.20 -3.40
N ARG A 105 -4.67 -14.38 -4.63
CA ARG A 105 -4.37 -15.57 -5.44
C ARG A 105 -3.02 -15.46 -6.16
N LYS A 106 -2.39 -14.29 -6.07
CA LYS A 106 -1.07 -14.03 -6.67
C LYS A 106 -0.02 -13.98 -5.56
N PRO A 107 1.21 -14.46 -5.80
CA PRO A 107 2.29 -14.29 -4.83
C PRO A 107 2.50 -12.82 -4.49
N THR A 108 2.64 -12.53 -3.20
CA THR A 108 2.89 -11.20 -2.69
C THR A 108 4.23 -11.15 -1.97
N ILE A 109 5.06 -10.19 -2.31
CA ILE A 109 6.43 -10.05 -1.76
C ILE A 109 6.56 -8.66 -1.14
N ALA A 110 6.88 -8.61 0.15
CA ALA A 110 7.33 -7.39 0.79
C ALA A 110 8.85 -7.27 0.60
N MET A 111 9.28 -6.42 -0.31
CA MET A 111 10.70 -6.12 -0.53
C MET A 111 11.08 -4.93 0.36
N VAL A 112 11.63 -5.23 1.53
CA VAL A 112 11.87 -4.24 2.58
C VAL A 112 13.22 -3.57 2.36
N ASN A 113 13.18 -2.33 1.90
CA ASN A 113 14.36 -1.55 1.49
C ASN A 113 14.91 -0.63 2.60
N GLY A 114 14.37 -0.70 3.82
CA GLY A 114 14.81 0.15 4.91
C GLY A 114 13.86 0.11 6.09
N TYR A 115 13.67 1.24 6.75
CA TYR A 115 12.84 1.33 7.95
C TYR A 115 11.42 0.80 7.74
N CYS A 116 10.93 0.01 8.70
CA CYS A 116 9.57 -0.49 8.76
C CYS A 116 9.08 -0.42 10.21
N PHE A 117 8.04 0.38 10.48
CA PHE A 117 7.53 0.61 11.83
C PHE A 117 6.01 0.59 11.90
N GLY A 118 5.50 0.34 13.10
CA GLY A 118 4.09 0.54 13.45
C GLY A 118 3.12 -0.23 12.56
N GLY A 119 2.10 0.47 12.07
CA GLY A 119 1.05 -0.11 11.22
C GLY A 119 1.54 -0.74 9.91
N ALA A 120 2.77 -0.42 9.47
CA ALA A 120 3.37 -1.06 8.30
C ALA A 120 3.58 -2.57 8.49
N PHE A 121 3.76 -3.04 9.73
CA PHE A 121 3.88 -4.47 10.00
C PHE A 121 2.64 -5.27 9.63
N MET A 122 1.47 -4.67 9.65
CA MET A 122 0.24 -5.39 9.27
C MET A 122 0.33 -5.86 7.82
N SER A 123 0.69 -4.98 6.90
CA SER A 123 0.82 -5.34 5.48
C SER A 123 2.03 -6.26 5.24
N LEU A 124 3.15 -5.98 5.90
CA LEU A 124 4.34 -6.83 5.80
C LEU A 124 4.05 -8.28 6.21
N CYS A 125 3.37 -8.49 7.33
CA CYS A 125 3.06 -9.82 7.84
C CYS A 125 2.02 -10.58 7.00
N ASN A 126 1.27 -9.90 6.16
CA ASN A 126 0.27 -10.51 5.29
C ASN A 126 0.76 -10.77 3.86
N CYS A 127 1.99 -10.39 3.54
CA CYS A 127 2.65 -10.85 2.32
C CYS A 127 3.12 -12.31 2.47
N ASP A 128 3.20 -13.03 1.35
CA ASP A 128 3.65 -14.42 1.34
C ASP A 128 5.15 -14.52 1.63
N ILE A 129 5.93 -13.58 1.15
CA ILE A 129 7.39 -13.56 1.27
C ILE A 129 7.84 -12.17 1.73
N VAL A 130 8.81 -12.15 2.63
CA VAL A 130 9.49 -10.93 3.07
C VAL A 130 10.98 -11.06 2.80
N ILE A 131 11.52 -10.11 2.06
CA ILE A 131 12.95 -10.04 1.74
C ILE A 131 13.53 -8.68 2.07
#